data_e4f9726abef69c0fc6bfc0bec8a2eaee
#
_entry.id   e4f9726abef69c0fc6bfc0bec8a2eaee
#
_cell.length_a   1.000
_cell.length_b   1.000
_cell.length_c   1.000
_cell.angle_alpha   90.00
_cell.angle_beta   90.00
_cell.angle_gamma   90.00
#
_symmetry.space_group_name_H-M   'P 1'
#
loop_
_entity.id
_entity.type
_entity.pdbx_description
1 polymer ?
#
loop_
_entity_poly.entity_id
_entity_poly.type
_entity_poly.pdbx_seq_one_letter_code
_entity_poly.pdbx_strand_id
1 'polypeptide(L)'
;MNLVIDIGNTRSKYAFFQEDRLIGVNYRLDSILEDIRVWKEKGEKVWIFLTGSGHIDSEMQLAIKEQADYWLEASPALEVPLKIGYATPETLGFDR
;
A
#
# COMPACT_ATOMS: atom_id res chain seq x y z
N MET A 1 -8.32 -3.81 6.47
CA MET A 1 -7.94 -2.56 5.79
C MET A 1 -6.85 -2.84 4.79
N ASN A 2 -7.03 -2.45 3.57
CA ASN A 2 -6.05 -2.65 2.51
C ASN A 2 -5.29 -1.37 2.27
N LEU A 3 -3.98 -1.46 2.26
CA LEU A 3 -3.11 -0.32 2.04
C LEU A 3 -2.28 -0.58 0.79
N VAL A 4 -2.40 0.29 -0.19
CA VAL A 4 -1.61 0.23 -1.41
C VAL A 4 -0.59 1.36 -1.37
N ILE A 5 0.68 1.00 -1.48
CA ILE A 5 1.78 1.95 -1.49
C ILE A 5 2.37 1.97 -2.89
N ASP A 6 2.33 3.13 -3.51
CA ASP A 6 2.86 3.30 -4.87
C ASP A 6 4.10 4.18 -4.80
N ILE A 7 5.26 3.59 -5.05
CA ILE A 7 6.54 4.28 -4.96
C ILE A 7 6.97 4.69 -6.36
N GLY A 8 6.88 5.99 -6.63
CA GLY A 8 7.35 6.52 -7.91
C GLY A 8 8.78 7.02 -7.81
N ASN A 9 9.34 7.43 -8.93
CA ASN A 9 10.70 7.94 -8.97
C ASN A 9 10.81 9.32 -8.32
N THR A 10 9.80 10.16 -8.50
CA THR A 10 9.83 11.51 -7.98
C THR A 10 8.83 11.76 -6.88
N ARG A 11 7.78 10.94 -6.80
CA ARG A 11 6.82 11.08 -5.71
C ARG A 11 6.21 9.72 -5.40
N SER A 12 5.80 9.59 -4.16
CA SER A 12 5.17 8.38 -3.69
C SER A 12 3.81 8.73 -3.10
N LYS A 13 2.94 7.75 -3.07
CA LYS A 13 1.64 7.94 -2.44
C LYS A 13 1.18 6.62 -1.88
N TYR A 14 0.24 6.68 -0.96
CA TYR A 14 -0.41 5.48 -0.48
C TYR A 14 -1.90 5.74 -0.29
N ALA A 15 -2.67 4.69 -0.37
CA ALA A 15 -4.10 4.77 -0.28
C ALA A 15 -4.64 3.65 0.58
N PHE A 16 -5.66 3.96 1.35
CA PHE A 16 -6.37 2.99 2.17
C PHE A 16 -7.69 2.65 1.50
N PHE A 17 -7.97 1.35 1.41
CA PHE A 17 -9.22 0.83 0.88
C PHE A 17 -9.86 -0.07 1.91
N GLN A 18 -11.16 0.03 2.00
CA GLN A 18 -11.94 -0.94 2.77
C GLN A 18 -12.88 -1.62 1.78
N GLU A 19 -12.66 -2.90 1.56
CA GLU A 19 -13.28 -3.64 0.46
C GLU A 19 -12.87 -2.96 -0.83
N ASP A 20 -13.80 -2.52 -1.67
CA ASP A 20 -13.47 -1.84 -2.92
C ASP A 20 -13.66 -0.33 -2.82
N ARG A 21 -13.70 0.20 -1.60
CA ARG A 21 -13.99 1.59 -1.37
C ARG A 21 -12.74 2.33 -0.93
N LEU A 22 -12.41 3.39 -1.63
CA LEU A 22 -11.28 4.23 -1.27
C LEU A 22 -11.62 5.05 -0.04
N ILE A 23 -10.81 4.90 1.00
CA ILE A 23 -11.00 5.63 2.25
C ILE A 23 -10.19 6.92 2.23
N GLY A 24 -8.96 6.88 1.75
CA GLY A 24 -8.13 8.06 1.73
C GLY A 24 -6.84 7.85 0.97
N VAL A 25 -6.25 8.94 0.53
CA VAL A 25 -4.97 8.95 -0.17
C VAL A 25 -4.05 9.94 0.51
N ASN A 26 -2.78 9.59 0.64
CA ASN A 26 -1.79 10.49 1.21
C ASN A 26 -0.55 10.46 0.34
N TYR A 27 0.03 11.65 0.11
CA TYR A 27 1.23 11.78 -0.71
C TYR A 27 2.49 11.96 0.12
N ARG A 28 2.39 11.80 1.44
CA ARG A 28 3.51 11.95 2.34
C ARG A 28 3.82 10.62 3.00
N LEU A 29 4.84 9.97 2.48
CA LEU A 29 5.20 8.64 2.93
C LEU A 29 5.64 8.61 4.39
N ASP A 30 6.15 9.71 4.90
CA ASP A 30 6.61 9.78 6.28
C ASP A 30 5.47 9.67 7.30
N SER A 31 4.22 9.80 6.88
CA SER A 31 3.06 9.64 7.75
C SER A 31 2.52 8.21 7.80
N ILE A 32 3.10 7.32 7.00
CA ILE A 32 2.48 6.02 6.77
C ILE A 32 2.45 5.15 8.03
N LEU A 33 3.52 5.17 8.81
CA LEU A 33 3.59 4.34 10.01
C LEU A 33 2.55 4.77 11.04
N GLU A 34 2.34 6.06 11.16
CA GLU A 34 1.33 6.58 12.06
C GLU A 34 -0.07 6.19 11.62
N ASP A 35 -0.34 6.30 10.32
CA ASP A 35 -1.64 5.94 9.78
C ASP A 35 -1.92 4.46 9.96
N ILE A 36 -0.94 3.61 9.73
CA ILE A 36 -1.09 2.18 9.95
C ILE A 36 -1.40 1.91 11.42
N ARG A 37 -0.68 2.57 12.31
CA ARG A 37 -0.89 2.36 13.73
C ARG A 37 -2.30 2.72 14.15
N VAL A 38 -2.83 3.81 13.62
CA VAL A 38 -4.19 4.23 13.93
C VAL A 38 -5.19 3.13 13.56
N TRP A 39 -5.04 2.55 12.37
CA TRP A 39 -5.94 1.48 11.95
C TRP A 39 -5.81 0.24 12.82
N LYS A 40 -4.58 -0.11 13.19
CA LYS A 40 -4.36 -1.28 14.03
C LYS A 40 -4.92 -1.07 15.44
N GLU A 41 -4.86 0.14 15.94
CA GLU A 41 -5.44 0.46 17.24
C GLU A 41 -6.96 0.34 17.23
N LYS A 42 -7.56 0.48 16.06
CA LYS A 42 -9.00 0.28 15.91
C LYS A 42 -9.38 -1.19 15.76
N GLY A 43 -8.41 -2.08 15.85
CA GLY A 43 -8.67 -3.51 15.70
C GLY A 43 -8.64 -4.02 14.27
N GLU A 44 -8.22 -3.20 13.32
CA GLU A 44 -8.17 -3.60 11.92
C GLU A 44 -6.89 -4.37 11.62
N LYS A 45 -7.01 -5.38 10.78
CA LYS A 45 -5.84 -5.99 10.18
C LYS A 45 -5.48 -5.20 8.94
N VAL A 46 -4.18 -5.03 8.70
CA VAL A 46 -3.71 -4.22 7.58
C VAL A 46 -2.99 -5.10 6.58
N TRP A 47 -3.51 -5.13 5.37
CA TRP A 47 -2.95 -5.85 4.23
C TRP A 47 -2.23 -4.83 3.39
N ILE A 48 -0.93 -5.01 3.19
CA ILE A 48 -0.11 -4.01 2.51
C ILE A 48 0.37 -4.55 1.18
N PHE A 49 0.19 -3.74 0.15
CA PHE A 49 0.60 -4.04 -1.19
C PHE A 49 1.53 -2.93 -1.66
N LEU A 50 2.78 -3.29 -1.90
CA LEU A 50 3.79 -2.34 -2.35
C LEU A 50 4.00 -2.48 -3.85
N THR A 51 3.92 -1.36 -4.57
CA THR A 51 4.09 -1.34 -6.01
C THR A 51 4.87 -0.10 -6.42
N GLY A 52 5.21 -0.01 -7.69
CA GLY A 52 5.89 1.15 -8.25
C GLY A 52 7.29 0.82 -8.73
N SER A 53 7.91 1.79 -9.37
CA SER A 53 9.23 1.63 -9.97
C SER A 53 10.34 2.26 -9.15
N GLY A 54 9.99 3.02 -8.13
CA GLY A 54 10.98 3.68 -7.29
C GLY A 54 11.44 2.82 -6.15
N HIS A 55 12.31 3.40 -5.33
CA HIS A 55 12.85 2.71 -4.16
C HIS A 55 12.32 3.33 -2.89
N ILE A 56 12.05 2.49 -1.93
CA ILE A 56 11.74 2.94 -0.58
C ILE A 56 12.96 2.64 0.30
N ASP A 57 13.21 3.51 1.25
CA ASP A 57 14.29 3.32 2.19
C ASP A 57 14.13 1.98 2.92
N SER A 58 15.23 1.23 3.06
CA SER A 58 15.18 -0.11 3.64
C SER A 58 14.64 -0.12 5.06
N GLU A 59 15.03 0.87 5.85
CA GLU A 59 14.57 0.95 7.22
C GLU A 59 13.08 1.24 7.28
N MET A 60 12.61 2.11 6.42
CA MET A 60 11.19 2.42 6.32
C MET A 60 10.40 1.20 5.87
N GLN A 61 10.91 0.50 4.86
CA GLN A 61 10.23 -0.69 4.37
C GLN A 61 10.13 -1.76 5.45
N LEU A 62 11.19 -1.96 6.21
CA LEU A 62 11.18 -2.93 7.27
C LEU A 62 10.18 -2.54 8.35
N ALA A 63 10.15 -1.27 8.72
CA ALA A 63 9.22 -0.79 9.74
C ALA A 63 7.77 -0.97 9.30
N ILE A 64 7.47 -0.68 8.03
CA ILE A 64 6.13 -0.87 7.50
C ILE A 64 5.78 -2.36 7.50
N LYS A 65 6.71 -3.18 7.05
CA LYS A 65 6.49 -4.61 6.95
C LYS A 65 6.20 -5.24 8.31
N GLU A 66 6.85 -4.75 9.34
CA GLU A 66 6.62 -5.24 10.69
C GLU A 66 5.21 -4.95 11.18
N GLN A 67 4.60 -3.89 10.68
CA GLN A 67 3.24 -3.52 11.06
C GLN A 67 2.18 -4.26 10.24
N ALA A 68 2.57 -4.82 9.11
CA ALA A 68 1.64 -5.45 8.20
C ALA A 68 1.19 -6.80 8.71
N ASP A 69 -0.10 -7.08 8.60
CA ASP A 69 -0.60 -8.42 8.82
C ASP A 69 -0.38 -9.29 7.59
N TYR A 70 -0.41 -8.66 6.42
CA TYR A 70 -0.04 -9.28 5.15
C TYR A 70 0.77 -8.31 4.33
N TRP A 71 1.76 -8.82 3.61
CA TRP A 71 2.66 -8.01 2.81
C TRP A 71 2.85 -8.65 1.45
N LEU A 72 2.64 -7.88 0.39
CA LEU A 72 2.88 -8.34 -0.98
C LEU A 72 3.59 -7.25 -1.75
N GLU A 73 4.68 -7.59 -2.40
CA GLU A 73 5.41 -6.68 -3.26
C GLU A 73 5.14 -7.04 -4.71
N ALA A 74 4.70 -6.05 -5.50
CA ALA A 74 4.52 -6.23 -6.93
C ALA A 74 5.82 -5.90 -7.63
N SER A 75 6.21 -6.73 -8.58
CA SER A 75 7.35 -6.47 -9.43
C SER A 75 6.96 -6.82 -10.87
N PRO A 76 7.75 -6.38 -11.85
CA PRO A 76 7.41 -6.71 -13.24
C PRO A 76 7.33 -8.21 -13.49
N ALA A 77 8.02 -9.01 -12.70
CA ALA A 77 8.01 -10.45 -12.88
C ALA A 77 6.92 -11.14 -12.08
N LEU A 78 6.22 -10.42 -11.24
CA LEU A 78 5.21 -10.99 -10.36
C LEU A 78 3.82 -10.80 -10.95
N GLU A 79 3.10 -11.89 -11.07
CA GLU A 79 1.70 -11.80 -11.46
C GLU A 79 0.89 -11.44 -10.23
N VAL A 80 0.25 -10.29 -10.29
CA VAL A 80 -0.51 -9.80 -9.16
C VAL A 80 -1.92 -10.34 -9.24
N PRO A 81 -2.41 -11.01 -8.19
CA PRO A 81 -3.80 -11.44 -8.15
C PRO A 81 -4.70 -10.25 -7.89
N LEU A 82 -5.08 -9.57 -8.93
CA LEU A 82 -5.83 -8.32 -8.81
C LEU A 82 -7.27 -8.52 -8.34
N LYS A 83 -7.61 -9.70 -7.95
CA LYS A 83 -8.98 -9.99 -7.48
C LYS A 83 -9.20 -9.69 -6.02
N ILE A 84 -8.27 -9.08 -5.37
CA ILE A 84 -8.33 -8.88 -3.94
C ILE A 84 -9.11 -7.63 -3.58
N GLY A 85 -10.33 -7.54 -4.06
CA GLY A 85 -11.24 -6.51 -3.61
C GLY A 85 -11.16 -5.20 -4.33
N TYR A 86 -10.51 -5.14 -5.47
CA TYR A 86 -10.39 -3.90 -6.22
C TYR A 86 -11.23 -3.96 -7.48
N ALA A 87 -11.85 -2.86 -7.79
CA ALA A 87 -12.76 -2.81 -8.93
C ALA A 87 -12.00 -2.99 -10.24
N THR A 88 -10.93 -2.25 -10.44
CA THR A 88 -10.15 -2.33 -11.66
C THR A 88 -8.72 -1.95 -11.36
N PRO A 89 -7.76 -2.40 -12.17
CA PRO A 89 -6.37 -1.98 -12.03
C PRO A 89 -6.18 -0.49 -12.17
N GLU A 90 -7.00 0.17 -12.95
CA GLU A 90 -6.87 1.60 -13.17
C GLU A 90 -7.03 2.37 -11.86
N THR A 91 -7.86 1.91 -10.98
CA THR A 91 -8.05 2.59 -9.70
C THR A 91 -6.85 2.47 -8.80
N LEU A 92 -5.97 1.53 -9.09
CA LEU A 92 -4.77 1.29 -8.32
C LEU A 92 -3.53 1.88 -8.95
N GLY A 93 -3.60 2.29 -10.20
CA GLY A 93 -2.47 2.85 -10.89
C GLY A 93 -1.48 1.84 -11.43
N PHE A 94 -1.81 0.57 -11.45
CA PHE A 94 -0.87 -0.47 -11.89
C PHE A 94 -0.64 -0.45 -13.39
N ASP A 95 -1.58 -0.01 -14.13
CA ASP A 95 -1.54 -0.06 -15.59
C ASP A 95 -1.01 1.22 -16.23
N ARG A 96 -0.32 2.01 -15.48
CA ARG A 96 0.21 3.27 -15.99
C ARG A 96 1.67 3.27 -16.29
#